data_05e907341f857a7fdc12d226c31c3541
#
_entry.id   05e907341f857a7fdc12d226c31c3541
#
_cell.length_a   1.000
_cell.length_b   1.000
_cell.length_c   1.000
_cell.angle_alpha   90.00
_cell.angle_beta   90.00
_cell.angle_gamma   90.00
#
_symmetry.space_group_name_H-M   'P 1'
#
loop_
_entity.id
_entity.type
_entity.pdbx_description
1 polymer ?
#
loop_
_entity_poly.entity_id
_entity_poly.type
_entity_poly.pdbx_seq_one_letter_code
_entity_poly.pdbx_strand_id
1 'polypeptide(L)'
;MQQHLDAVVTMLDTRIADLEAEIATVLAASDWAESLACLTSAPGIEVLTAAWLLVSTMNFTLCPTPEAATAYAGLAPMPRLSGTRVRGQARIGHGGCGRLRTALYMATLAAVRYNPVLKAFYTRLRGAGKPIKVARCAAARKLLHLAWALVTKQQRYQSNHRIPDHALLAA
;
A
#
# COMPACT_ATOMS: atom_id res chain seq x y z
N MET A 1 3.87 35.19 17.66
CA MET A 1 3.44 34.50 16.42
C MET A 1 3.84 33.03 16.46
N GLN A 2 5.10 32.67 16.79
CA GLN A 2 5.58 31.26 16.90
C GLN A 2 4.74 30.44 17.89
N GLN A 3 4.55 30.92 19.13
CA GLN A 3 3.76 30.19 20.15
C GLN A 3 2.33 29.88 19.71
N HIS A 4 1.72 30.75 18.91
CA HIS A 4 0.37 30.54 18.41
C HIS A 4 0.34 29.44 17.33
N LEU A 5 1.35 29.40 16.46
CA LEU A 5 1.51 28.33 15.48
C LEU A 5 1.78 26.98 16.15
N ASP A 6 2.65 26.96 17.17
CA ASP A 6 2.96 25.75 17.92
C ASP A 6 1.72 25.20 18.64
N ALA A 7 0.88 26.07 19.21
CA ALA A 7 -0.38 25.67 19.82
C ALA A 7 -1.37 25.07 18.82
N VAL A 8 -1.47 25.64 17.62
CA VAL A 8 -2.33 25.10 16.54
C VAL A 8 -1.81 23.74 16.07
N VAL A 9 -0.50 23.59 15.88
CA VAL A 9 0.10 22.29 15.50
C VAL A 9 -0.19 21.23 16.56
N THR A 10 0.04 21.53 17.84
CA THR A 10 -0.24 20.59 18.94
C THR A 10 -1.72 20.19 19.00
N MET A 11 -2.63 21.15 18.82
CA MET A 11 -4.06 20.86 18.77
C MET A 11 -4.42 19.94 17.60
N LEU A 12 -3.85 20.16 16.42
CA LEU A 12 -4.08 19.33 15.24
C LEU A 12 -3.51 17.92 15.44
N ASP A 13 -2.30 17.80 16.00
CA ASP A 13 -1.67 16.49 16.27
C ASP A 13 -2.51 15.68 17.26
N THR A 14 -3.01 16.33 18.33
CA THR A 14 -3.92 15.69 19.29
C THR A 14 -5.20 15.21 18.58
N ARG A 15 -5.80 16.07 17.75
CA ARG A 15 -7.03 15.70 17.04
C ARG A 15 -6.83 14.57 16.02
N ILE A 16 -5.68 14.53 15.36
CA ILE A 16 -5.32 13.41 14.47
C ILE A 16 -5.23 12.10 15.26
N ALA A 17 -4.52 12.12 16.40
CA ALA A 17 -4.40 10.94 17.26
C ALA A 17 -5.75 10.42 17.77
N ASP A 18 -6.66 11.33 18.18
CA ASP A 18 -8.01 10.98 18.60
C ASP A 18 -8.80 10.30 17.49
N LEU A 19 -8.75 10.84 16.26
CA LEU A 19 -9.44 10.28 15.10
C LEU A 19 -8.86 8.92 14.69
N GLU A 20 -7.54 8.74 14.76
CA GLU A 20 -6.90 7.44 14.49
C GLU A 20 -7.31 6.39 15.51
N ALA A 21 -7.43 6.75 16.78
CA ALA A 21 -7.93 5.87 17.84
C ALA A 21 -9.41 5.50 17.65
N GLU A 22 -10.24 6.46 17.25
CA GLU A 22 -11.65 6.22 16.92
C GLU A 22 -11.79 5.27 15.73
N ILE A 23 -11.04 5.48 14.65
CA ILE A 23 -11.00 4.60 13.48
C ILE A 23 -10.60 3.17 13.90
N ALA A 24 -9.57 3.04 14.74
CA ALA A 24 -9.13 1.74 15.24
C ALA A 24 -10.25 1.02 16.01
N THR A 25 -10.95 1.75 16.88
CA THR A 25 -12.05 1.22 17.70
C THR A 25 -13.23 0.76 16.84
N VAL A 26 -13.66 1.58 15.89
CA VAL A 26 -14.77 1.25 14.98
C VAL A 26 -14.43 0.03 14.12
N LEU A 27 -13.22 -0.05 13.58
CA LEU A 27 -12.81 -1.18 12.75
C LEU A 27 -12.65 -2.47 13.57
N ALA A 28 -12.15 -2.38 14.81
CA ALA A 28 -12.03 -3.54 15.69
C ALA A 28 -13.38 -4.10 16.15
N ALA A 29 -14.43 -3.27 16.17
CA ALA A 29 -15.79 -3.68 16.47
C ALA A 29 -16.62 -4.11 15.23
N SER A 30 -16.03 -4.01 14.03
CA SER A 30 -16.71 -4.33 12.78
C SER A 30 -16.48 -5.79 12.34
N ASP A 31 -17.25 -6.25 11.35
CA ASP A 31 -17.05 -7.55 10.68
C ASP A 31 -15.67 -7.68 10.01
N TRP A 32 -14.91 -6.59 9.92
CA TRP A 32 -13.57 -6.55 9.32
C TRP A 32 -12.43 -6.62 10.35
N ALA A 33 -12.74 -6.88 11.62
CA ALA A 33 -11.75 -6.93 12.71
C ALA A 33 -10.61 -7.93 12.43
N GLU A 34 -10.94 -9.13 11.91
CA GLU A 34 -9.93 -10.13 11.56
C GLU A 34 -9.07 -9.68 10.37
N SER A 35 -9.68 -9.07 9.36
CA SER A 35 -8.96 -8.49 8.21
C SER A 35 -8.04 -7.34 8.64
N LEU A 36 -8.47 -6.51 9.60
CA LEU A 36 -7.64 -5.48 10.20
C LEU A 36 -6.41 -6.09 10.89
N ALA A 37 -6.63 -7.14 11.71
CA ALA A 37 -5.55 -7.83 12.41
C ALA A 37 -4.56 -8.49 11.44
N CYS A 38 -5.05 -9.06 10.32
CA CYS A 38 -4.20 -9.60 9.27
C CYS A 38 -3.36 -8.51 8.60
N LEU A 39 -3.95 -7.38 8.26
CA LEU A 39 -3.25 -6.26 7.61
C LEU A 39 -2.19 -5.63 8.50
N THR A 40 -2.54 -5.30 9.74
CA THR A 40 -1.64 -4.64 10.70
C THR A 40 -0.51 -5.54 11.19
N SER A 41 -0.60 -6.85 10.98
CA SER A 41 0.51 -7.78 11.22
C SER A 41 1.68 -7.58 10.27
N ALA A 42 1.46 -6.96 9.09
CA ALA A 42 2.49 -6.75 8.10
C ALA A 42 3.27 -5.44 8.35
N PRO A 43 4.62 -5.51 8.52
CA PRO A 43 5.41 -4.31 8.74
C PRO A 43 5.22 -3.27 7.62
N GLY A 44 4.81 -2.06 8.03
CA GLY A 44 4.52 -0.94 7.14
C GLY A 44 3.05 -0.74 6.82
N ILE A 45 2.15 -1.59 7.30
CA ILE A 45 0.70 -1.36 7.26
C ILE A 45 0.21 -1.06 8.67
N GLU A 46 -0.06 0.21 8.93
CA GLU A 46 -0.66 0.69 10.18
C GLU A 46 -2.18 0.81 10.03
N VAL A 47 -2.86 1.07 11.13
CA VAL A 47 -4.34 1.12 11.22
C VAL A 47 -4.94 2.01 10.14
N LEU A 48 -4.41 3.21 9.94
CA LEU A 48 -4.93 4.14 8.94
C LEU A 48 -4.78 3.60 7.50
N THR A 49 -3.65 2.96 7.19
CA THR A 49 -3.46 2.32 5.88
C THR A 49 -4.39 1.13 5.69
N ALA A 50 -4.57 0.31 6.74
CA ALA A 50 -5.50 -0.81 6.74
C ALA A 50 -6.95 -0.31 6.55
N ALA A 51 -7.35 0.78 7.24
CA ALA A 51 -8.64 1.42 7.06
C ALA A 51 -8.88 1.83 5.61
N TRP A 52 -7.91 2.51 4.97
CA TRP A 52 -8.00 2.87 3.56
C TRP A 52 -8.13 1.66 2.64
N LEU A 53 -7.40 0.57 2.91
CA LEU A 53 -7.51 -0.69 2.15
C LEU A 53 -8.90 -1.29 2.30
N LEU A 54 -9.38 -1.49 3.53
CA LEU A 54 -10.65 -2.14 3.81
C LEU A 54 -11.83 -1.34 3.26
N VAL A 55 -11.90 -0.05 3.55
CA VAL A 55 -13.02 0.81 3.14
C VAL A 55 -13.03 1.02 1.63
N SER A 56 -11.88 1.33 0.99
CA SER A 56 -11.84 1.60 -0.44
C SER A 56 -12.16 0.38 -1.29
N THR A 57 -11.81 -0.82 -0.83
CA THR A 57 -12.02 -2.07 -1.59
C THR A 57 -13.20 -2.89 -1.08
N MET A 58 -13.95 -2.40 -0.08
CA MET A 58 -14.99 -3.15 0.62
C MET A 58 -14.46 -4.52 1.08
N ASN A 59 -13.39 -4.49 1.88
CA ASN A 59 -12.68 -5.70 2.33
C ASN A 59 -12.23 -6.61 1.16
N PHE A 60 -11.76 -6.01 0.07
CA PHE A 60 -11.35 -6.64 -1.19
C PHE A 60 -12.46 -7.36 -1.97
N THR A 61 -13.73 -7.21 -1.61
CA THR A 61 -14.85 -7.78 -2.37
C THR A 61 -14.97 -7.16 -3.77
N LEU A 62 -14.59 -5.87 -3.92
CA LEU A 62 -14.54 -5.20 -5.22
C LEU A 62 -13.32 -5.60 -6.07
N CYS A 63 -12.39 -6.34 -5.50
CA CYS A 63 -11.11 -6.67 -6.12
C CYS A 63 -10.83 -8.17 -6.00
N PRO A 64 -11.45 -9.03 -6.83
CA PRO A 64 -11.33 -10.49 -6.70
C PRO A 64 -9.91 -11.03 -6.96
N THR A 65 -9.05 -10.24 -7.58
CA THR A 65 -7.65 -10.60 -7.83
C THR A 65 -6.70 -9.47 -7.39
N PRO A 66 -5.43 -9.77 -7.09
CA PRO A 66 -4.44 -8.74 -6.75
C PRO A 66 -4.17 -7.78 -7.91
N GLU A 67 -4.34 -8.23 -9.16
CA GLU A 67 -4.24 -7.38 -10.36
C GLU A 67 -5.42 -6.40 -10.43
N ALA A 68 -6.63 -6.85 -10.12
CA ALA A 68 -7.81 -5.98 -10.02
C ALA A 68 -7.62 -4.92 -8.94
N ALA A 69 -7.09 -5.30 -7.77
CA ALA A 69 -6.75 -4.36 -6.70
C ALA A 69 -5.69 -3.33 -7.16
N THR A 70 -4.69 -3.78 -7.92
CA THR A 70 -3.65 -2.92 -8.49
C THR A 70 -4.20 -1.91 -9.49
N ALA A 71 -5.11 -2.34 -10.35
CA ALA A 71 -5.80 -1.47 -11.31
C ALA A 71 -6.70 -0.47 -10.57
N TYR A 72 -7.45 -0.93 -9.57
CA TYR A 72 -8.31 -0.10 -8.74
C TYR A 72 -7.53 0.99 -7.97
N ALA A 73 -6.37 0.65 -7.41
CA ALA A 73 -5.48 1.62 -6.76
C ALA A 73 -4.77 2.55 -7.76
N GLY A 74 -4.83 2.26 -9.06
CA GLY A 74 -4.10 2.99 -10.09
C GLY A 74 -2.59 2.81 -10.01
N LEU A 75 -2.14 1.64 -9.53
CA LEU A 75 -0.73 1.26 -9.47
C LEU A 75 -0.30 0.35 -10.64
N ALA A 76 -1.21 0.02 -11.54
CA ALA A 76 -0.89 -0.71 -12.76
C ALA A 76 -0.11 0.18 -13.74
N PRO A 77 1.05 -0.27 -14.24
CA PRO A 77 1.77 0.47 -15.27
C PRO A 77 0.96 0.45 -16.58
N MET A 78 0.70 1.64 -17.12
CA MET A 78 0.04 1.77 -18.41
C MET A 78 1.10 1.81 -19.52
N PRO A 79 1.10 0.87 -20.47
CA PRO A 79 1.99 0.92 -21.61
C PRO A 79 1.64 2.12 -22.50
N ARG A 80 2.66 2.86 -22.91
CA ARG A 80 2.50 3.92 -23.94
C ARG A 80 2.87 3.32 -25.29
N LEU A 81 1.87 2.81 -25.97
CA LEU A 81 2.00 2.29 -27.31
C LEU A 81 1.33 3.28 -28.27
N SER A 82 2.05 3.78 -29.26
CA SER A 82 1.50 4.55 -30.37
C SER A 82 1.97 3.89 -31.67
N GLY A 83 1.07 3.12 -32.26
CA GLY A 83 1.37 2.32 -33.46
C GLY A 83 2.53 1.34 -33.27
N THR A 84 3.21 0.99 -34.34
CA THR A 84 4.32 0.01 -34.31
C THR A 84 5.68 0.59 -33.90
N ARG A 85 5.82 1.92 -33.81
CA ARG A 85 7.13 2.59 -33.66
C ARG A 85 7.42 3.20 -32.29
N VAL A 86 6.42 3.53 -31.47
CA VAL A 86 6.67 4.22 -30.20
C VAL A 86 6.47 3.26 -29.04
N ARG A 87 7.58 2.77 -28.49
CA ARG A 87 7.63 2.05 -27.19
C ARG A 87 8.08 3.02 -26.11
N GLY A 88 7.15 3.80 -25.57
CA GLY A 88 7.42 4.67 -24.42
C GLY A 88 7.54 3.87 -23.12
N GLN A 89 8.27 4.41 -22.13
CA GLN A 89 8.30 3.82 -20.80
C GLN A 89 6.90 3.81 -20.19
N ALA A 90 6.49 2.67 -19.66
CA ALA A 90 5.23 2.54 -18.94
C ALA A 90 5.20 3.50 -17.74
N ARG A 91 4.09 4.20 -17.57
CA ARG A 91 3.88 5.15 -16.47
C ARG A 91 2.61 4.79 -15.72
N ILE A 92 2.56 5.16 -14.45
CA ILE A 92 1.31 5.12 -13.68
C ILE A 92 0.37 6.18 -14.27
N GLY A 93 -0.86 5.76 -14.59
CA GLY A 93 -1.92 6.63 -15.07
C GLY A 93 -2.57 7.46 -13.96
N HIS A 94 -3.46 8.38 -14.35
CA HIS A 94 -4.28 9.16 -13.41
C HIS A 94 -5.53 8.40 -12.93
N GLY A 95 -5.86 7.28 -13.55
CA GLY A 95 -7.01 6.45 -13.18
C GLY A 95 -6.86 5.77 -11.81
N GLY A 96 -7.97 5.20 -11.34
CA GLY A 96 -8.04 4.50 -10.07
C GLY A 96 -8.21 5.41 -8.84
N CYS A 97 -8.24 4.80 -7.66
CA CYS A 97 -8.43 5.50 -6.38
C CYS A 97 -7.12 6.21 -5.95
N GLY A 98 -7.06 7.54 -6.17
CA GLY A 98 -5.88 8.35 -5.81
C GLY A 98 -5.58 8.36 -4.32
N ARG A 99 -6.60 8.34 -3.45
CA ARG A 99 -6.44 8.32 -1.98
C ARG A 99 -5.78 7.01 -1.53
N LEU A 100 -6.28 5.88 -2.03
CA LEU A 100 -5.70 4.55 -1.73
C LEU A 100 -4.24 4.47 -2.23
N ARG A 101 -3.97 4.97 -3.44
CA ARG A 101 -2.60 5.03 -3.98
C ARG A 101 -1.67 5.87 -3.11
N THR A 102 -2.12 7.02 -2.60
CA THR A 102 -1.34 7.87 -1.70
C THR A 102 -1.07 7.15 -0.37
N ALA A 103 -2.08 6.55 0.26
CA ALA A 103 -1.93 5.80 1.49
C ALA A 103 -0.91 4.66 1.33
N LEU A 104 -1.01 3.87 0.26
CA LEU A 104 -0.06 2.80 -0.05
C LEU A 104 1.37 3.33 -0.32
N TYR A 105 1.49 4.46 -1.02
CA TYR A 105 2.80 5.07 -1.25
C TYR A 105 3.46 5.50 0.05
N MET A 106 2.71 6.12 0.97
CA MET A 106 3.20 6.52 2.28
C MET A 106 3.56 5.31 3.14
N ALA A 107 2.69 4.30 3.21
CA ALA A 107 2.96 3.03 3.90
C ALA A 107 4.25 2.35 3.39
N THR A 108 4.53 2.46 2.10
CA THR A 108 5.75 1.91 1.50
C THR A 108 7.02 2.53 2.06
N LEU A 109 7.00 3.77 2.56
CA LEU A 109 8.18 4.41 3.16
C LEU A 109 8.65 3.66 4.43
N ALA A 110 7.71 3.18 5.23
CA ALA A 110 7.99 2.34 6.38
C ALA A 110 8.25 0.88 5.95
N ALA A 111 7.44 0.35 5.05
CA ALA A 111 7.54 -1.04 4.60
C ALA A 111 8.91 -1.38 3.98
N VAL A 112 9.52 -0.51 3.17
CA VAL A 112 10.86 -0.76 2.60
C VAL A 112 11.99 -0.73 3.63
N ARG A 113 11.73 -0.24 4.85
CA ARG A 113 12.69 -0.24 5.96
C ARG A 113 12.54 -1.47 6.84
N TYR A 114 11.30 -1.81 7.18
CA TYR A 114 10.98 -2.77 8.22
C TYR A 114 10.49 -4.12 7.71
N ASN A 115 9.97 -4.20 6.48
CA ASN A 115 9.54 -5.47 5.88
C ASN A 115 10.69 -6.08 5.06
N PRO A 116 11.25 -7.22 5.45
CA PRO A 116 12.45 -7.79 4.80
C PRO A 116 12.21 -8.11 3.32
N VAL A 117 11.02 -8.59 2.96
CA VAL A 117 10.67 -8.94 1.58
C VAL A 117 10.59 -7.69 0.70
N LEU A 118 9.95 -6.63 1.20
CA LEU A 118 9.82 -5.36 0.46
C LEU A 118 11.16 -4.61 0.41
N LYS A 119 11.96 -4.68 1.48
CA LYS A 119 13.32 -4.12 1.52
C LYS A 119 14.20 -4.75 0.44
N ALA A 120 14.26 -6.08 0.37
CA ALA A 120 15.04 -6.80 -0.63
C ALA A 120 14.58 -6.45 -2.05
N PHE A 121 13.27 -6.43 -2.30
CA PHE A 121 12.69 -6.05 -3.58
C PHE A 121 13.06 -4.62 -3.99
N TYR A 122 12.88 -3.67 -3.08
CA TYR A 122 13.21 -2.26 -3.33
C TYR A 122 14.71 -2.06 -3.60
N THR A 123 15.58 -2.67 -2.78
CA THR A 123 17.04 -2.60 -2.94
C THR A 123 17.47 -3.16 -4.30
N ARG A 124 16.90 -4.29 -4.74
CA ARG A 124 17.14 -4.86 -6.06
C ARG A 124 16.79 -3.89 -7.18
N LEU A 125 15.62 -3.24 -7.11
CA LEU A 125 15.21 -2.26 -8.12
C LEU A 125 16.11 -1.03 -8.15
N ARG A 126 16.56 -0.56 -6.99
CA ARG A 126 17.50 0.56 -6.88
C ARG A 126 18.89 0.19 -7.42
N GLY A 127 19.37 -1.01 -7.13
CA GLY A 127 20.60 -1.56 -7.68
C GLY A 127 20.57 -1.71 -9.21
N ALA A 128 19.38 -2.00 -9.78
CA ALA A 128 19.16 -2.02 -11.23
C ALA A 128 18.96 -0.60 -11.86
N GLY A 129 19.28 0.47 -11.12
CA GLY A 129 19.24 1.85 -11.63
C GLY A 129 17.83 2.45 -11.73
N LYS A 130 16.78 1.82 -11.21
CA LYS A 130 15.42 2.39 -11.27
C LYS A 130 15.33 3.66 -10.41
N PRO A 131 14.67 4.74 -10.90
CA PRO A 131 14.44 5.94 -10.12
C PRO A 131 13.69 5.67 -8.82
N ILE A 132 13.96 6.45 -7.76
CA ILE A 132 13.37 6.27 -6.42
C ILE A 132 11.84 6.17 -6.47
N LYS A 133 11.17 7.08 -7.19
CA LYS A 133 9.71 7.10 -7.30
C LYS A 133 9.18 5.84 -7.98
N VAL A 134 9.85 5.35 -9.02
CA VAL A 134 9.46 4.13 -9.74
C VAL A 134 9.62 2.91 -8.84
N ALA A 135 10.75 2.78 -8.14
CA ALA A 135 10.99 1.68 -7.20
C ALA A 135 9.98 1.68 -6.04
N ARG A 136 9.63 2.86 -5.50
CA ARG A 136 8.59 2.99 -4.46
C ARG A 136 7.21 2.60 -4.97
N CYS A 137 6.81 3.04 -6.16
CA CYS A 137 5.52 2.65 -6.76
C CYS A 137 5.44 1.13 -7.00
N ALA A 138 6.53 0.51 -7.46
CA ALA A 138 6.59 -0.94 -7.59
C ALA A 138 6.50 -1.65 -6.23
N ALA A 139 7.14 -1.12 -5.19
CA ALA A 139 7.04 -1.64 -3.84
C ALA A 139 5.62 -1.45 -3.26
N ALA A 140 4.95 -0.32 -3.54
CA ALA A 140 3.55 -0.08 -3.15
C ALA A 140 2.61 -1.10 -3.78
N ARG A 141 2.80 -1.42 -5.07
CA ARG A 141 2.07 -2.48 -5.75
C ARG A 141 2.29 -3.83 -5.06
N LYS A 142 3.54 -4.17 -4.74
CA LYS A 142 3.86 -5.43 -4.04
C LYS A 142 3.26 -5.46 -2.64
N LEU A 143 3.24 -4.35 -1.91
CA LEU A 143 2.58 -4.22 -0.62
C LEU A 143 1.07 -4.46 -0.74
N LEU A 144 0.44 -3.93 -1.78
CA LEU A 144 -0.98 -4.16 -2.06
C LEU A 144 -1.30 -5.63 -2.36
N HIS A 145 -0.46 -6.31 -3.15
CA HIS A 145 -0.60 -7.76 -3.39
C HIS A 145 -0.46 -8.57 -2.10
N LEU A 146 0.47 -8.18 -1.23
CA LEU A 146 0.62 -8.77 0.10
C LEU A 146 -0.65 -8.55 0.93
N ALA A 147 -1.15 -7.33 1.00
CA ALA A 147 -2.37 -6.98 1.74
C ALA A 147 -3.58 -7.79 1.24
N TRP A 148 -3.76 -7.89 -0.08
CA TRP A 148 -4.80 -8.71 -0.69
C TRP A 148 -4.69 -10.18 -0.26
N ALA A 149 -3.49 -10.75 -0.30
CA ALA A 149 -3.27 -12.15 0.07
C ALA A 149 -3.54 -12.41 1.56
N LEU A 150 -3.14 -11.48 2.45
CA LEU A 150 -3.38 -11.60 3.88
C LEU A 150 -4.89 -11.61 4.21
N VAL A 151 -5.64 -10.71 3.62
CA VAL A 151 -7.09 -10.61 3.84
C VAL A 151 -7.84 -11.78 3.21
N THR A 152 -7.54 -12.11 1.96
CA THR A 152 -8.24 -13.21 1.24
C THR A 152 -7.99 -14.57 1.89
N LYS A 153 -6.79 -14.79 2.43
CA LYS A 153 -6.44 -16.06 3.11
C LYS A 153 -6.72 -16.03 4.60
N GLN A 154 -7.13 -14.88 5.16
CA GLN A 154 -7.29 -14.67 6.60
C GLN A 154 -6.05 -15.14 7.40
N GLN A 155 -4.87 -14.74 6.92
CA GLN A 155 -3.59 -15.15 7.52
C GLN A 155 -2.78 -13.93 7.93
N ARG A 156 -2.17 -14.00 9.12
CA ARG A 156 -1.23 -12.98 9.57
C ARG A 156 0.10 -13.08 8.81
N TYR A 157 0.77 -11.97 8.70
CA TYR A 157 2.07 -11.89 8.04
C TYR A 157 3.11 -12.78 8.73
N GLN A 158 3.82 -13.56 7.93
CA GLN A 158 4.96 -14.36 8.37
C GLN A 158 6.18 -13.97 7.55
N SER A 159 7.25 -13.53 8.21
CA SER A 159 8.49 -13.09 7.54
C SER A 159 9.19 -14.18 6.75
N ASN A 160 8.95 -15.45 7.09
CA ASN A 160 9.57 -16.62 6.46
C ASN A 160 8.73 -17.23 5.32
N HIS A 161 7.59 -16.62 4.97
CA HIS A 161 6.79 -17.14 3.85
C HIS A 161 7.52 -16.86 2.54
N ARG A 162 8.12 -17.89 1.94
CA ARG A 162 8.72 -17.85 0.59
C ARG A 162 7.61 -17.54 -0.40
N ILE A 163 7.57 -16.31 -0.91
CA ILE A 163 6.75 -15.99 -2.08
C ILE A 163 7.41 -16.71 -3.25
N PRO A 164 6.70 -17.60 -3.97
CA PRO A 164 7.26 -18.29 -5.12
C PRO A 164 7.85 -17.31 -6.13
N ASP A 165 9.04 -17.59 -6.65
CA ASP A 165 9.79 -16.67 -7.53
C ASP A 165 9.03 -16.25 -8.80
N HIS A 166 8.10 -17.08 -9.28
CA HIS A 166 7.28 -16.75 -10.46
C HIS A 166 6.33 -15.54 -10.24
N ALA A 167 5.90 -15.29 -9.01
CA ALA A 167 5.11 -14.09 -8.67
C ALA A 167 5.99 -12.82 -8.60
N LEU A 168 7.32 -12.97 -8.60
CA LEU A 168 8.30 -11.89 -8.55
C LEU A 168 8.68 -11.36 -9.94
N LEU A 169 8.48 -12.17 -10.99
CA LEU A 169 8.88 -11.87 -12.36
C LEU A 169 7.81 -11.12 -13.17
N ALA A 170 6.56 -11.11 -12.70
CA ALA A 170 5.42 -10.45 -13.36
C ALA A 170 5.22 -8.98 -12.96
N ALA A 171 6.22 -8.33 -12.35
CA ALA A 171 6.14 -6.93 -11.92
C ALA A 171 7.08 -6.01 -12.71
#